data_779fa6b02eb6f22abc62504f297d05f3
#
_entry.id   779fa6b02eb6f22abc62504f297d05f3
#
_cell.length_a   1.000
_cell.length_b   1.000
_cell.length_c   1.000
_cell.angle_alpha   90.00
_cell.angle_beta   90.00
_cell.angle_gamma   90.00
#
_symmetry.space_group_name_H-M   'P 1'
#
loop_
_entity.id
_entity.type
_entity.pdbx_description
1 polymer ?
#
loop_
_entity_poly.entity_id
_entity_poly.type
_entity_poly.pdbx_seq_one_letter_code
_entity_poly.pdbx_strand_id
1 'polypeptide(L)'
;MTATPLPASSMGPALVIGATGYIGRFVAEACLESGRATYILVRPGSASPARAATVDALRAKGAIVVEGSVNDKDLVERKLREEAIEVVISVMGGAQILDQLNLLEAIKAVGSIKRFLPSEFGHDIDKADPVEPGQSFYKEKRKVRRAIEAAGIPYTYICCNSIAGWPYHDNTHPSEIAPPLDRFQIYGDGNVKAFFVAGSDIGKFTIKAAYDSRTLNKIVHFRPACNCLSLNEMASLWESKIGRTLPRVTLTEKDLLAMAKENRIPASIVAALTHDIFINGCQVNFSMDGCKDVEITCLYPDISFRTIDECFNDYAADLPLKQGNEITSPNSMVDRVSITPTGA
;
A
#
# COMPACT_ATOMS: atom_id res chain seq x y z
N MET A 1 11.81 -34.69 -5.97
CA MET A 1 11.97 -34.54 -4.51
C MET A 1 10.97 -33.50 -4.07
N THR A 2 9.90 -33.91 -3.43
CA THR A 2 8.86 -33.04 -2.88
C THR A 2 9.44 -32.33 -1.67
N ALA A 3 9.63 -31.01 -1.76
CA ALA A 3 10.07 -30.21 -0.64
C ALA A 3 9.01 -30.27 0.45
N THR A 4 9.37 -30.80 1.62
CA THR A 4 8.52 -30.79 2.83
C THR A 4 8.18 -29.33 3.16
N PRO A 5 6.91 -28.96 3.37
CA PRO A 5 6.56 -27.63 3.80
C PRO A 5 7.30 -27.31 5.11
N LEU A 6 8.05 -26.21 5.15
CA LEU A 6 8.64 -25.73 6.40
C LEU A 6 7.52 -25.52 7.41
N PRO A 7 7.70 -25.92 8.68
CA PRO A 7 6.69 -25.72 9.70
C PRO A 7 6.33 -24.25 9.79
N ALA A 8 5.02 -23.96 9.90
CA ALA A 8 4.53 -22.62 10.12
C ALA A 8 5.33 -22.00 11.27
N SER A 9 5.92 -20.83 11.02
CA SER A 9 6.75 -20.13 12.01
C SER A 9 6.01 -20.08 13.35
N SER A 10 6.71 -20.45 14.44
CA SER A 10 6.20 -20.42 15.82
C SER A 10 6.05 -18.99 16.37
N MET A 11 6.19 -17.96 15.53
CA MET A 11 6.02 -16.56 15.95
C MET A 11 4.58 -16.28 16.36
N GLY A 12 4.44 -15.53 17.46
CA GLY A 12 3.19 -15.25 18.14
C GLY A 12 2.34 -14.15 17.53
N PRO A 13 1.56 -13.45 18.37
CA PRO A 13 0.59 -12.45 17.97
C PRO A 13 1.18 -11.28 17.19
N ALA A 14 0.34 -10.62 16.37
CA ALA A 14 0.69 -9.42 15.63
C ALA A 14 -0.08 -8.20 16.11
N LEU A 15 0.58 -7.03 16.08
CA LEU A 15 -0.02 -5.71 16.19
C LEU A 15 0.02 -5.02 14.83
N VAL A 16 -1.16 -4.69 14.29
CA VAL A 16 -1.30 -3.92 13.05
C VAL A 16 -1.71 -2.48 13.37
N ILE A 17 -0.89 -1.54 12.94
CA ILE A 17 -1.11 -0.10 13.12
C ILE A 17 -1.53 0.48 11.78
N GLY A 18 -2.61 1.29 11.77
CA GLY A 18 -3.18 1.81 10.53
C GLY A 18 -4.15 0.83 9.84
N ALA A 19 -4.70 -0.13 10.56
CA ALA A 19 -5.63 -1.15 10.07
C ALA A 19 -6.93 -0.58 9.44
N THR A 20 -7.26 0.67 9.68
CA THR A 20 -8.44 1.35 9.09
C THR A 20 -8.15 2.02 7.75
N GLY A 21 -6.90 2.03 7.30
CA GLY A 21 -6.49 2.53 5.98
C GLY A 21 -6.72 1.50 4.88
N TYR A 22 -6.57 1.93 3.61
CA TYR A 22 -6.80 1.06 2.45
C TYR A 22 -5.95 -0.21 2.49
N ILE A 23 -4.63 -0.10 2.58
CA ILE A 23 -3.73 -1.27 2.67
C ILE A 23 -3.87 -1.95 4.04
N GLY A 24 -3.98 -1.17 5.10
CA GLY A 24 -4.00 -1.68 6.47
C GLY A 24 -5.14 -2.65 6.75
N ARG A 25 -6.33 -2.44 6.16
CA ARG A 25 -7.45 -3.39 6.28
C ARG A 25 -7.11 -4.75 5.68
N PHE A 26 -6.51 -4.81 4.49
CA PHE A 26 -6.11 -6.07 3.86
C PHE A 26 -5.02 -6.80 4.66
N VAL A 27 -4.08 -6.04 5.25
CA VAL A 27 -3.04 -6.62 6.11
C VAL A 27 -3.67 -7.20 7.39
N ALA A 28 -4.59 -6.49 8.04
CA ALA A 28 -5.28 -6.96 9.23
C ALA A 28 -6.16 -8.19 8.92
N GLU A 29 -6.92 -8.17 7.82
CA GLU A 29 -7.73 -9.30 7.37
C GLU A 29 -6.87 -10.54 7.10
N ALA A 30 -5.79 -10.40 6.33
CA ALA A 30 -4.88 -11.50 6.05
C ALA A 30 -4.22 -12.06 7.33
N CYS A 31 -3.94 -11.20 8.32
CA CYS A 31 -3.42 -11.63 9.62
C CYS A 31 -4.46 -12.50 10.35
N LEU A 32 -5.70 -12.07 10.41
CA LEU A 32 -6.82 -12.84 10.99
C LEU A 32 -7.04 -14.18 10.27
N GLU A 33 -7.05 -14.15 8.93
CA GLU A 33 -7.19 -15.36 8.09
C GLU A 33 -6.06 -16.38 8.30
N SER A 34 -4.88 -15.92 8.73
CA SER A 34 -3.77 -16.80 9.09
C SER A 34 -3.97 -17.54 10.43
N GLY A 35 -5.08 -17.28 11.14
CA GLY A 35 -5.40 -17.87 12.44
C GLY A 35 -4.60 -17.30 13.61
N ARG A 36 -3.92 -16.18 13.45
CA ARG A 36 -3.09 -15.57 14.48
C ARG A 36 -3.89 -14.55 15.30
N ALA A 37 -3.59 -14.46 16.60
CA ALA A 37 -4.11 -13.38 17.43
C ALA A 37 -3.65 -12.04 16.85
N THR A 38 -4.62 -11.23 16.43
CA THR A 38 -4.39 -10.00 15.69
C THR A 38 -4.92 -8.82 16.48
N TYR A 39 -4.01 -7.95 16.91
CA TYR A 39 -4.30 -6.71 17.61
C TYR A 39 -4.28 -5.56 16.60
N ILE A 40 -5.23 -4.63 16.71
CA ILE A 40 -5.25 -3.41 15.89
C ILE A 40 -5.21 -2.18 16.78
N LEU A 41 -4.26 -1.26 16.53
CA LEU A 41 -4.18 0.00 17.28
C LEU A 41 -5.08 1.06 16.62
N VAL A 42 -6.04 1.55 17.35
CA VAL A 42 -7.04 2.51 16.87
C VAL A 42 -7.04 3.75 17.75
N ARG A 43 -6.91 4.92 17.14
CA ARG A 43 -6.94 6.20 17.88
C ARG A 43 -8.35 6.47 18.40
N PRO A 44 -8.51 6.81 19.71
CA PRO A 44 -9.81 7.14 20.28
C PRO A 44 -10.37 8.41 19.66
N GLY A 45 -11.70 8.48 19.52
CA GLY A 45 -12.42 9.69 19.14
C GLY A 45 -12.24 10.21 17.71
N SER A 46 -11.42 9.57 16.88
CA SER A 46 -11.07 10.07 15.53
C SER A 46 -11.78 9.35 14.37
N ALA A 47 -12.81 8.56 14.67
CA ALA A 47 -13.42 7.70 13.65
C ALA A 47 -14.46 8.43 12.83
N SER A 48 -14.19 8.67 11.54
CA SER A 48 -15.27 8.87 10.57
C SER A 48 -16.17 7.61 10.54
N PRO A 49 -17.45 7.72 10.15
CA PRO A 49 -18.34 6.56 10.04
C PRO A 49 -17.73 5.38 9.27
N ALA A 50 -17.00 5.66 8.18
CA ALA A 50 -16.32 4.63 7.38
C ALA A 50 -15.21 3.92 8.17
N ARG A 51 -14.43 4.65 8.95
CA ARG A 51 -13.39 4.04 9.81
C ARG A 51 -14.01 3.22 10.95
N ALA A 52 -15.08 3.70 11.57
CA ALA A 52 -15.80 2.94 12.58
C ALA A 52 -16.33 1.62 12.01
N ALA A 53 -16.96 1.66 10.84
CA ALA A 53 -17.44 0.46 10.15
C ALA A 53 -16.29 -0.53 9.85
N THR A 54 -15.10 -0.04 9.45
CA THR A 54 -13.93 -0.90 9.23
C THR A 54 -13.47 -1.57 10.54
N VAL A 55 -13.42 -0.83 11.64
CA VAL A 55 -13.07 -1.38 12.97
C VAL A 55 -14.06 -2.46 13.38
N ASP A 56 -15.36 -2.22 13.22
CA ASP A 56 -16.42 -3.16 13.58
C ASP A 56 -16.34 -4.43 12.71
N ALA A 57 -16.09 -4.28 11.41
CA ALA A 57 -15.88 -5.41 10.51
C ALA A 57 -14.66 -6.26 10.92
N LEU A 58 -13.53 -5.64 11.25
CA LEU A 58 -12.34 -6.34 11.71
C LEU A 58 -12.58 -7.01 13.07
N ARG A 59 -13.29 -6.34 14.01
CA ARG A 59 -13.68 -6.93 15.30
C ARG A 59 -14.59 -8.14 15.12
N ALA A 60 -15.55 -8.07 14.21
CA ALA A 60 -16.43 -9.20 13.90
C ALA A 60 -15.66 -10.42 13.33
N LYS A 61 -14.51 -10.17 12.67
CA LYS A 61 -13.58 -11.22 12.19
C LYS A 61 -12.60 -11.71 13.27
N GLY A 62 -12.65 -11.16 14.49
CA GLY A 62 -11.82 -11.59 15.61
C GLY A 62 -10.63 -10.68 15.95
N ALA A 63 -10.54 -9.49 15.37
CA ALA A 63 -9.49 -8.53 15.74
C ALA A 63 -9.70 -8.00 17.16
N ILE A 64 -8.61 -7.93 17.92
CA ILE A 64 -8.59 -7.35 19.27
C ILE A 64 -8.23 -5.87 19.13
N VAL A 65 -9.15 -4.99 19.51
CA VAL A 65 -8.96 -3.55 19.39
C VAL A 65 -8.22 -3.03 20.61
N VAL A 66 -7.09 -2.37 20.37
CA VAL A 66 -6.33 -1.59 21.36
C VAL A 66 -6.58 -0.11 21.07
N GLU A 67 -7.22 0.57 21.99
CA GLU A 67 -7.42 2.02 21.87
C GLU A 67 -6.18 2.77 22.32
N GLY A 68 -5.63 3.63 21.45
CA GLY A 68 -4.44 4.41 21.75
C GLY A 68 -3.76 4.99 20.53
N SER A 69 -2.63 5.65 20.75
CA SER A 69 -1.79 6.26 19.73
C SER A 69 -0.38 5.68 19.78
N VAL A 70 0.31 5.63 18.65
CA VAL A 70 1.74 5.28 18.58
C VAL A 70 2.61 6.29 19.33
N ASN A 71 2.08 7.50 19.58
CA ASN A 71 2.77 8.55 20.33
C ASN A 71 2.64 8.36 21.87
N ASP A 72 1.78 7.45 22.32
CA ASP A 72 1.73 7.00 23.71
C ASP A 72 2.66 5.78 23.88
N LYS A 73 3.93 6.08 24.10
CA LYS A 73 4.98 5.06 24.22
C LYS A 73 4.68 4.07 25.36
N ASP A 74 4.23 4.55 26.50
CA ASP A 74 3.99 3.70 27.68
C ASP A 74 2.85 2.73 27.45
N LEU A 75 1.79 3.18 26.78
CA LEU A 75 0.67 2.32 26.39
C LEU A 75 1.15 1.25 25.39
N VAL A 76 1.87 1.69 24.35
CA VAL A 76 2.36 0.74 23.32
C VAL A 76 3.30 -0.28 23.96
N GLU A 77 4.29 0.14 24.74
CA GLU A 77 5.23 -0.77 25.43
C GLU A 77 4.49 -1.76 26.33
N ARG A 78 3.55 -1.28 27.15
CA ARG A 78 2.73 -2.12 28.01
C ARG A 78 1.95 -3.16 27.19
N LYS A 79 1.28 -2.75 26.11
CA LYS A 79 0.51 -3.67 25.27
C LYS A 79 1.39 -4.70 24.54
N LEU A 80 2.54 -4.30 24.05
CA LEU A 80 3.49 -5.23 23.44
C LEU A 80 3.91 -6.34 24.44
N ARG A 81 4.08 -6.00 25.74
CA ARG A 81 4.45 -6.96 26.79
C ARG A 81 3.27 -7.81 27.25
N GLU A 82 2.14 -7.18 27.61
CA GLU A 82 0.95 -7.86 28.15
C GLU A 82 0.41 -8.91 27.19
N GLU A 83 0.36 -8.56 25.90
CA GLU A 83 -0.22 -9.40 24.87
C GLU A 83 0.83 -10.29 24.16
N ALA A 84 2.07 -10.32 24.67
CA ALA A 84 3.19 -11.06 24.12
C ALA A 84 3.34 -10.90 22.59
N ILE A 85 3.18 -9.66 22.10
CA ILE A 85 3.28 -9.33 20.67
C ILE A 85 4.70 -9.64 20.19
N GLU A 86 4.81 -10.36 19.09
CA GLU A 86 6.09 -10.71 18.46
C GLU A 86 6.30 -10.07 17.09
N VAL A 87 5.20 -9.72 16.41
CA VAL A 87 5.24 -9.07 15.10
C VAL A 87 4.51 -7.73 15.15
N VAL A 88 5.15 -6.68 14.69
CA VAL A 88 4.55 -5.35 14.59
C VAL A 88 4.54 -4.93 13.12
N ILE A 89 3.37 -4.55 12.61
CA ILE A 89 3.19 -4.10 11.22
C ILE A 89 2.60 -2.70 11.23
N SER A 90 3.36 -1.74 10.71
CA SER A 90 2.93 -0.34 10.60
C SER A 90 2.50 -0.05 9.17
N VAL A 91 1.26 0.38 8.99
CA VAL A 91 0.68 0.80 7.70
C VAL A 91 0.20 2.26 7.82
N MET A 92 1.08 3.08 8.39
CA MET A 92 0.84 4.52 8.58
C MET A 92 1.28 5.27 7.33
N GLY A 93 0.55 6.31 6.95
CA GLY A 93 0.86 7.09 5.75
C GLY A 93 0.95 8.59 5.99
N GLY A 94 1.35 9.31 4.96
CA GLY A 94 1.35 10.77 4.93
C GLY A 94 2.22 11.39 6.04
N ALA A 95 1.68 12.39 6.70
CA ALA A 95 2.39 13.15 7.76
C ALA A 95 2.78 12.33 9.00
N GLN A 96 2.30 11.09 9.12
CA GLN A 96 2.55 10.24 10.30
C GLN A 96 3.77 9.31 10.14
N ILE A 97 4.52 9.40 9.05
CA ILE A 97 5.66 8.50 8.79
C ILE A 97 6.68 8.57 9.93
N LEU A 98 6.99 9.75 10.44
CA LEU A 98 7.97 9.92 11.51
C LEU A 98 7.48 9.49 12.89
N ASP A 99 6.17 9.36 13.11
CA ASP A 99 5.61 8.82 14.36
C ASP A 99 6.09 7.37 14.63
N GLN A 100 6.53 6.67 13.58
CA GLN A 100 7.15 5.35 13.71
C GLN A 100 8.44 5.37 14.54
N LEU A 101 9.11 6.50 14.68
CA LEU A 101 10.28 6.61 15.55
C LEU A 101 9.90 6.42 17.03
N ASN A 102 8.73 6.91 17.46
CA ASN A 102 8.21 6.66 18.81
C ASN A 102 7.88 5.17 19.01
N LEU A 103 7.30 4.53 17.97
CA LEU A 103 7.05 3.09 17.97
C LEU A 103 8.33 2.28 18.11
N LEU A 104 9.42 2.69 17.44
CA LEU A 104 10.73 2.04 17.56
C LEU A 104 11.27 2.09 18.98
N GLU A 105 11.09 3.20 19.71
CA GLU A 105 11.53 3.30 21.11
C GLU A 105 10.76 2.31 22.01
N ALA A 106 9.46 2.11 21.78
CA ALA A 106 8.69 1.10 22.51
C ALA A 106 9.16 -0.32 22.15
N ILE A 107 9.38 -0.62 20.85
CA ILE A 107 9.90 -1.91 20.39
C ILE A 107 11.25 -2.23 21.02
N LYS A 108 12.18 -1.26 21.06
CA LYS A 108 13.49 -1.41 21.72
C LYS A 108 13.37 -1.71 23.21
N ALA A 109 12.49 -0.96 23.90
CA ALA A 109 12.29 -1.13 25.35
C ALA A 109 11.72 -2.51 25.69
N VAL A 110 10.87 -3.05 24.84
CA VAL A 110 10.30 -4.42 25.02
C VAL A 110 11.34 -5.49 24.75
N GLY A 111 12.10 -5.37 23.67
CA GLY A 111 13.19 -6.27 23.29
C GLY A 111 12.79 -7.69 22.84
N SER A 112 11.50 -8.00 22.83
CA SER A 112 10.96 -9.34 22.46
C SER A 112 10.38 -9.39 21.04
N ILE A 113 10.33 -8.27 20.33
CA ILE A 113 9.77 -8.21 18.98
C ILE A 113 10.69 -8.96 18.02
N LYS A 114 10.15 -9.96 17.36
CA LYS A 114 10.85 -10.82 16.41
C LYS A 114 10.80 -10.31 14.98
N ARG A 115 9.84 -9.44 14.67
CA ARG A 115 9.71 -8.85 13.34
C ARG A 115 8.99 -7.51 13.38
N PHE A 116 9.61 -6.49 12.80
CA PHE A 116 8.98 -5.21 12.53
C PHE A 116 8.88 -4.96 11.02
N LEU A 117 7.69 -4.65 10.55
CA LEU A 117 7.42 -4.21 9.20
C LEU A 117 7.03 -2.73 9.25
N PRO A 118 7.93 -1.80 8.90
CA PRO A 118 7.59 -0.38 8.86
C PRO A 118 6.70 -0.05 7.68
N SER A 119 6.16 1.16 7.67
CA SER A 119 5.26 1.63 6.61
C SER A 119 6.00 1.98 5.33
N GLU A 120 6.30 0.94 4.57
CA GLU A 120 6.90 1.01 3.24
C GLU A 120 5.79 1.03 2.18
N PHE A 121 5.21 -0.08 1.86
CA PHE A 121 4.02 -0.30 1.02
C PHE A 121 3.95 0.59 -0.24
N GLY A 122 5.02 0.64 -0.97
CA GLY A 122 5.21 1.33 -2.24
C GLY A 122 6.39 0.73 -2.98
N HIS A 123 7.11 1.51 -3.79
CA HIS A 123 8.36 1.07 -4.40
C HIS A 123 9.56 1.28 -3.45
N ASP A 124 10.73 0.75 -3.81
CA ASP A 124 11.91 0.82 -2.95
C ASP A 124 12.46 2.25 -2.88
N ILE A 125 12.32 2.86 -1.71
CA ILE A 125 12.73 4.23 -1.45
C ILE A 125 14.25 4.45 -1.52
N ASP A 126 15.07 3.41 -1.35
CA ASP A 126 16.52 3.53 -1.48
C ASP A 126 16.98 3.48 -2.94
N LYS A 127 16.09 3.04 -3.86
CA LYS A 127 16.35 2.98 -5.31
C LYS A 127 15.60 4.04 -6.12
N ALA A 128 14.58 4.66 -5.53
CA ALA A 128 13.78 5.71 -6.14
C ALA A 128 14.39 7.09 -5.89
N ASP A 129 14.25 7.99 -6.88
CA ASP A 129 14.76 9.36 -6.81
C ASP A 129 13.76 10.37 -7.37
N PRO A 130 12.57 10.50 -6.74
CA PRO A 130 11.57 11.46 -7.18
C PRO A 130 12.05 12.91 -6.99
N VAL A 131 11.52 13.82 -7.80
CA VAL A 131 11.71 15.27 -7.60
C VAL A 131 11.05 15.72 -6.29
N GLU A 132 11.43 16.91 -5.78
CA GLU A 132 10.73 17.50 -4.62
C GLU A 132 9.25 17.79 -4.98
N PRO A 133 8.31 17.62 -4.02
CA PRO A 133 8.50 17.26 -2.61
C PRO A 133 8.55 15.73 -2.32
N GLY A 134 8.49 14.89 -3.33
CA GLY A 134 8.58 13.43 -3.20
C GLY A 134 9.90 12.98 -2.56
N GLN A 135 11.02 13.63 -2.91
CA GLN A 135 12.33 13.36 -2.34
C GLN A 135 12.34 13.59 -0.83
N SER A 136 11.79 14.71 -0.35
CA SER A 136 11.68 15.00 1.08
C SER A 136 10.83 13.97 1.81
N PHE A 137 9.71 13.54 1.23
CA PHE A 137 8.88 12.47 1.77
C PHE A 137 9.65 11.13 1.89
N TYR A 138 10.48 10.79 0.90
CA TYR A 138 11.31 9.58 0.96
C TYR A 138 12.47 9.70 1.93
N LYS A 139 13.02 10.90 2.16
CA LYS A 139 14.00 11.14 3.22
C LYS A 139 13.44 10.78 4.60
N GLU A 140 12.18 11.08 4.87
CA GLU A 140 11.53 10.68 6.13
C GLU A 140 11.42 9.16 6.26
N LYS A 141 10.99 8.46 5.22
CA LYS A 141 10.96 6.99 5.22
C LYS A 141 12.36 6.37 5.38
N ARG A 142 13.38 6.91 4.67
CA ARG A 142 14.78 6.48 4.83
C ARG A 142 15.27 6.70 6.26
N LYS A 143 14.88 7.79 6.93
CA LYS A 143 15.21 8.03 8.33
C LYS A 143 14.65 6.92 9.23
N VAL A 144 13.44 6.45 8.99
CA VAL A 144 12.86 5.32 9.72
C VAL A 144 13.64 4.02 9.45
N ARG A 145 13.97 3.69 8.19
CA ARG A 145 14.81 2.53 7.86
C ARG A 145 16.14 2.55 8.62
N ARG A 146 16.87 3.66 8.55
CA ARG A 146 18.19 3.80 9.21
C ARG A 146 18.06 3.68 10.74
N ALA A 147 16.98 4.18 11.34
CA ALA A 147 16.76 4.04 12.78
C ALA A 147 16.50 2.58 13.19
N ILE A 148 15.75 1.82 12.38
CA ILE A 148 15.51 0.37 12.57
C ILE A 148 16.83 -0.40 12.52
N GLU A 149 17.61 -0.17 11.46
CA GLU A 149 18.90 -0.83 11.23
C GLU A 149 19.91 -0.51 12.34
N ALA A 150 20.04 0.77 12.72
CA ALA A 150 20.91 1.20 13.81
C ALA A 150 20.51 0.64 15.18
N ALA A 151 19.21 0.40 15.39
CA ALA A 151 18.70 -0.20 16.61
C ALA A 151 18.83 -1.73 16.65
N GLY A 152 19.24 -2.38 15.54
CA GLY A 152 19.33 -3.84 15.44
C GLY A 152 17.97 -4.55 15.53
N ILE A 153 16.88 -3.85 15.24
CA ILE A 153 15.52 -4.43 15.28
C ILE A 153 15.35 -5.35 14.07
N PRO A 154 14.89 -6.60 14.28
CA PRO A 154 14.59 -7.52 13.17
C PRO A 154 13.48 -6.96 12.28
N TYR A 155 13.72 -6.82 10.98
CA TYR A 155 12.78 -6.17 10.08
C TYR A 155 12.46 -6.95 8.80
N THR A 156 11.42 -6.51 8.10
CA THR A 156 11.15 -6.82 6.68
C THR A 156 10.53 -5.59 6.03
N TYR A 157 11.15 -5.09 4.96
CA TYR A 157 10.64 -3.96 4.20
C TYR A 157 9.80 -4.48 3.03
N ILE A 158 8.53 -4.08 2.96
CA ILE A 158 7.59 -4.52 1.92
C ILE A 158 7.50 -3.48 0.81
N CYS A 159 8.07 -3.79 -0.34
CA CYS A 159 7.95 -3.00 -1.56
C CYS A 159 6.89 -3.61 -2.48
N CYS A 160 5.62 -3.25 -2.26
CA CYS A 160 4.50 -3.80 -3.01
C CYS A 160 4.21 -3.08 -4.34
N ASN A 161 4.96 -2.03 -4.67
CA ASN A 161 4.80 -1.22 -5.86
C ASN A 161 3.44 -0.50 -5.94
N SER A 162 2.84 -0.40 -7.13
CA SER A 162 1.55 0.29 -7.32
C SER A 162 0.38 -0.62 -6.94
N ILE A 163 -0.71 0.00 -6.49
CA ILE A 163 -1.91 -0.74 -6.08
C ILE A 163 -2.77 -0.99 -7.32
N ALA A 164 -3.22 -2.24 -7.48
CA ALA A 164 -4.17 -2.65 -8.51
C ALA A 164 -5.60 -2.31 -8.10
N GLY A 165 -5.93 -1.04 -8.09
CA GLY A 165 -7.24 -0.49 -7.74
C GLY A 165 -7.48 0.79 -8.53
N TRP A 166 -8.65 1.43 -8.37
CA TRP A 166 -8.92 2.74 -8.92
C TRP A 166 -8.82 3.81 -7.85
N PRO A 167 -8.09 4.87 -8.14
CA PRO A 167 -7.07 5.00 -9.19
C PRO A 167 -5.78 4.29 -8.77
N TYR A 168 -5.37 3.32 -9.53
CA TYR A 168 -4.18 2.48 -9.30
C TYR A 168 -2.85 3.24 -9.36
N HIS A 169 -2.85 4.42 -9.92
CA HIS A 169 -1.67 5.27 -10.10
C HIS A 169 -1.48 6.31 -9.00
N ASP A 170 -2.47 6.46 -8.14
CA ASP A 170 -2.48 7.49 -7.11
C ASP A 170 -2.86 6.90 -5.76
N ASN A 171 -1.86 6.65 -4.94
CA ASN A 171 -2.04 6.04 -3.62
C ASN A 171 -2.75 6.96 -2.61
N THR A 172 -3.11 8.18 -3.00
CA THR A 172 -3.81 9.13 -2.13
C THR A 172 -5.32 9.16 -2.38
N HIS A 173 -5.78 8.64 -3.52
CA HIS A 173 -7.21 8.60 -3.81
C HIS A 173 -7.90 7.44 -3.09
N PRO A 174 -9.11 7.66 -2.58
CA PRO A 174 -9.92 6.59 -2.02
C PRO A 174 -10.26 5.55 -3.09
N SER A 175 -10.30 4.30 -2.69
CA SER A 175 -10.73 3.17 -3.54
C SER A 175 -12.19 3.27 -4.04
N GLU A 176 -12.91 4.30 -3.61
CA GLU A 176 -14.31 4.56 -3.93
C GLU A 176 -14.51 5.35 -5.23
N ILE A 177 -13.41 5.84 -5.86
CA ILE A 177 -13.51 6.51 -7.15
C ILE A 177 -13.87 5.49 -8.21
N ALA A 178 -14.97 5.74 -8.91
CA ALA A 178 -15.43 4.88 -9.99
C ALA A 178 -14.40 4.82 -11.14
N PRO A 179 -14.28 3.67 -11.81
CA PRO A 179 -13.44 3.55 -12.99
C PRO A 179 -13.86 4.55 -14.09
N PRO A 180 -12.93 5.03 -14.92
CA PRO A 180 -13.23 6.01 -15.95
C PRO A 180 -14.11 5.39 -17.06
N LEU A 181 -15.17 6.13 -17.44
CA LEU A 181 -16.07 5.73 -18.50
C LEU A 181 -16.06 6.68 -19.71
N ASP A 182 -15.44 7.83 -19.60
CA ASP A 182 -15.43 8.88 -20.64
C ASP A 182 -14.06 9.08 -21.28
N ARG A 183 -12.98 8.96 -20.51
CA ARG A 183 -11.60 9.17 -20.95
C ARG A 183 -10.66 8.40 -20.03
N PHE A 184 -9.48 8.05 -20.54
CA PHE A 184 -8.44 7.37 -19.74
C PHE A 184 -7.19 8.27 -19.65
N GLN A 185 -6.78 8.60 -18.43
CA GLN A 185 -5.61 9.43 -18.20
C GLN A 185 -4.33 8.59 -18.30
N ILE A 186 -3.35 9.11 -19.05
CA ILE A 186 -2.02 8.52 -19.15
C ILE A 186 -0.95 9.56 -18.79
N TYR A 187 0.22 9.10 -18.39
CA TYR A 187 1.37 9.91 -18.05
C TYR A 187 2.47 9.74 -19.08
N GLY A 188 3.03 10.86 -19.60
CA GLY A 188 3.97 10.82 -20.69
C GLY A 188 3.38 10.17 -21.94
N ASP A 189 4.08 9.22 -22.52
CA ASP A 189 3.61 8.41 -23.66
C ASP A 189 2.76 7.19 -23.23
N GLY A 190 2.67 6.92 -21.93
CA GLY A 190 1.91 5.81 -21.36
C GLY A 190 2.52 4.42 -21.56
N ASN A 191 3.79 4.33 -21.99
CA ASN A 191 4.47 3.05 -22.30
C ASN A 191 5.39 2.56 -21.20
N VAL A 192 5.75 3.40 -20.24
CA VAL A 192 6.57 2.99 -19.09
C VAL A 192 5.79 1.98 -18.26
N LYS A 193 6.43 0.83 -17.99
CA LYS A 193 5.82 -0.25 -17.23
C LYS A 193 5.98 -0.04 -15.72
N ALA A 194 4.97 -0.49 -14.99
CA ALA A 194 4.98 -0.55 -13.53
C ALA A 194 4.38 -1.87 -13.06
N PHE A 195 4.64 -2.26 -11.81
CA PHE A 195 4.04 -3.43 -11.20
C PHE A 195 2.79 -3.03 -10.40
N PHE A 196 1.71 -3.77 -10.59
CA PHE A 196 0.44 -3.52 -9.90
C PHE A 196 0.04 -4.73 -9.07
N VAL A 197 -0.35 -4.48 -7.80
CA VAL A 197 -0.67 -5.55 -6.85
C VAL A 197 -2.04 -5.28 -6.21
N ALA A 198 -2.93 -6.26 -6.26
CA ALA A 198 -4.25 -6.18 -5.61
C ALA A 198 -4.10 -6.04 -4.09
N GLY A 199 -4.99 -5.26 -3.46
CA GLY A 199 -4.95 -5.04 -2.01
C GLY A 199 -4.99 -6.35 -1.21
N SER A 200 -5.80 -7.31 -1.62
CA SER A 200 -5.86 -8.65 -1.03
C SER A 200 -4.53 -9.40 -1.11
N ASP A 201 -3.80 -9.28 -2.23
CA ASP A 201 -2.48 -9.87 -2.38
C ASP A 201 -1.43 -9.12 -1.57
N ILE A 202 -1.51 -7.78 -1.46
CA ILE A 202 -0.65 -7.02 -0.56
C ILE A 202 -0.79 -7.56 0.86
N GLY A 203 -2.01 -7.72 1.38
CA GLY A 203 -2.25 -8.30 2.69
C GLY A 203 -1.69 -9.71 2.82
N LYS A 204 -2.10 -10.61 1.93
CA LYS A 204 -1.72 -12.04 1.92
C LYS A 204 -0.21 -12.23 1.93
N PHE A 205 0.51 -11.61 1.01
CA PHE A 205 1.96 -11.78 0.89
C PHE A 205 2.73 -11.01 1.96
N THR A 206 2.21 -9.90 2.50
CA THR A 206 2.78 -9.23 3.67
C THR A 206 2.79 -10.15 4.87
N ILE A 207 1.69 -10.84 5.17
CA ILE A 207 1.63 -11.77 6.30
C ILE A 207 2.53 -12.98 6.06
N LYS A 208 2.57 -13.55 4.85
CA LYS A 208 3.52 -14.61 4.54
C LYS A 208 4.97 -14.15 4.77
N ALA A 209 5.34 -12.98 4.28
CA ALA A 209 6.67 -12.42 4.49
C ALA A 209 6.96 -12.12 5.97
N ALA A 210 5.99 -11.60 6.73
CA ALA A 210 6.18 -11.27 8.14
C ALA A 210 6.59 -12.48 8.99
N TYR A 211 6.17 -13.68 8.59
CA TYR A 211 6.40 -14.92 9.32
C TYR A 211 7.39 -15.90 8.65
N ASP A 212 8.02 -15.48 7.56
CA ASP A 212 9.02 -16.30 6.86
C ASP A 212 10.45 -15.89 7.28
N SER A 213 11.27 -16.85 7.69
CA SER A 213 12.66 -16.58 8.07
C SER A 213 13.53 -16.12 6.91
N ARG A 214 13.18 -16.47 5.66
CA ARG A 214 13.91 -16.07 4.45
C ARG A 214 13.82 -14.57 4.15
N THR A 215 12.84 -13.89 4.76
CA THR A 215 12.62 -12.44 4.59
C THR A 215 13.17 -11.60 5.77
N LEU A 216 13.80 -12.26 6.73
CA LEU A 216 14.39 -11.57 7.89
C LEU A 216 15.51 -10.63 7.43
N ASN A 217 15.41 -9.35 7.80
CA ASN A 217 16.32 -8.27 7.43
C ASN A 217 16.50 -8.13 5.90
N LYS A 218 15.39 -8.29 5.17
CA LYS A 218 15.34 -8.18 3.71
C LYS A 218 14.37 -7.10 3.24
N ILE A 219 14.58 -6.66 2.01
CA ILE A 219 13.64 -5.87 1.22
C ILE A 219 12.89 -6.88 0.34
N VAL A 220 11.58 -6.96 0.50
CA VAL A 220 10.73 -7.92 -0.20
C VAL A 220 9.95 -7.19 -1.29
N HIS A 221 10.24 -7.52 -2.53
CA HIS A 221 9.62 -6.92 -3.71
C HIS A 221 8.45 -7.75 -4.22
N PHE A 222 7.31 -7.11 -4.44
CA PHE A 222 6.15 -7.71 -5.08
C PHE A 222 6.16 -7.29 -6.55
N ARG A 223 6.68 -8.15 -7.40
CA ARG A 223 6.89 -7.89 -8.84
C ARG A 223 6.25 -8.97 -9.71
N PRO A 224 4.91 -9.18 -9.62
CA PRO A 224 4.24 -10.22 -10.39
C PRO A 224 4.32 -9.91 -11.89
N ALA A 225 4.94 -10.80 -12.67
CA ALA A 225 5.13 -10.62 -14.10
C ALA A 225 3.80 -10.44 -14.86
N CYS A 226 2.72 -11.09 -14.39
CA CYS A 226 1.37 -10.95 -14.96
C CYS A 226 0.79 -9.53 -14.84
N ASN A 227 1.30 -8.72 -13.92
CA ASN A 227 0.85 -7.35 -13.66
C ASN A 227 1.95 -6.30 -13.90
N CYS A 228 2.95 -6.61 -14.71
CA CYS A 228 3.93 -5.64 -15.20
C CYS A 228 3.39 -4.97 -16.47
N LEU A 229 2.62 -3.90 -16.29
CA LEU A 229 1.84 -3.27 -17.35
C LEU A 229 2.16 -1.79 -17.49
N SER A 230 2.01 -1.28 -18.71
CA SER A 230 1.98 0.15 -19.00
C SER A 230 0.55 0.71 -18.86
N LEU A 231 0.40 2.03 -18.78
CA LEU A 231 -0.93 2.65 -18.73
C LEU A 231 -1.73 2.42 -20.01
N ASN A 232 -1.08 2.34 -21.16
CA ASN A 232 -1.74 2.03 -22.43
C ASN A 232 -2.26 0.58 -22.44
N GLU A 233 -1.50 -0.38 -21.92
CA GLU A 233 -1.97 -1.77 -21.78
C GLU A 233 -3.15 -1.85 -20.79
N MET A 234 -3.09 -1.15 -19.67
CA MET A 234 -4.18 -1.10 -18.69
C MET A 234 -5.45 -0.49 -19.28
N ALA A 235 -5.30 0.60 -20.03
CA ALA A 235 -6.43 1.23 -20.73
C ALA A 235 -7.09 0.26 -21.70
N SER A 236 -6.30 -0.47 -22.49
CA SER A 236 -6.82 -1.46 -23.44
C SER A 236 -7.53 -2.61 -22.73
N LEU A 237 -7.03 -3.08 -21.59
CA LEU A 237 -7.71 -4.07 -20.75
C LEU A 237 -9.07 -3.54 -20.26
N TRP A 238 -9.10 -2.31 -19.74
CA TRP A 238 -10.34 -1.69 -19.26
C TRP A 238 -11.35 -1.51 -20.39
N GLU A 239 -10.92 -1.00 -21.54
CA GLU A 239 -11.75 -0.85 -22.74
C GLU A 239 -12.40 -2.16 -23.18
N SER A 240 -11.66 -3.26 -23.08
CA SER A 240 -12.21 -4.59 -23.38
C SER A 240 -13.33 -4.99 -22.43
N LYS A 241 -13.27 -4.59 -21.15
CA LYS A 241 -14.32 -4.87 -20.16
C LYS A 241 -15.56 -4.05 -20.38
N ILE A 242 -15.42 -2.78 -20.75
CA ILE A 242 -16.57 -1.89 -20.98
C ILE A 242 -17.10 -1.92 -22.41
N GLY A 243 -16.42 -2.63 -23.32
CA GLY A 243 -16.83 -2.82 -24.71
C GLY A 243 -16.77 -1.54 -25.56
N ARG A 244 -15.88 -0.60 -25.22
CA ARG A 244 -15.70 0.64 -25.98
C ARG A 244 -14.31 1.24 -25.76
N THR A 245 -13.79 1.95 -26.76
CA THR A 245 -12.54 2.71 -26.69
C THR A 245 -12.76 4.04 -25.98
N LEU A 246 -11.79 4.44 -25.15
CA LEU A 246 -11.78 5.71 -24.44
C LEU A 246 -10.70 6.64 -25.02
N PRO A 247 -11.00 7.94 -25.19
CA PRO A 247 -9.96 8.92 -25.50
C PRO A 247 -8.84 8.90 -24.46
N ARG A 248 -7.58 8.96 -24.89
CA ARG A 248 -6.44 9.13 -24.02
C ARG A 248 -6.24 10.60 -23.69
N VAL A 249 -6.16 10.94 -22.41
CA VAL A 249 -5.81 12.27 -21.93
C VAL A 249 -4.41 12.22 -21.33
N THR A 250 -3.47 12.90 -21.96
CA THR A 250 -2.08 12.86 -21.53
C THR A 250 -1.78 13.98 -20.55
N LEU A 251 -1.24 13.63 -19.38
CA LEU A 251 -0.44 14.53 -18.56
C LEU A 251 1.02 14.35 -18.96
N THR A 252 1.61 15.41 -19.51
CA THR A 252 3.00 15.38 -19.93
C THR A 252 3.95 15.38 -18.74
N GLU A 253 5.21 15.02 -18.96
CA GLU A 253 6.27 15.18 -17.97
C GLU A 253 6.30 16.61 -17.41
N LYS A 254 6.20 17.60 -18.30
CA LYS A 254 6.18 19.02 -17.91
C LYS A 254 5.01 19.35 -16.98
N ASP A 255 3.83 18.78 -17.21
CA ASP A 255 2.66 19.00 -16.37
C ASP A 255 2.88 18.39 -14.97
N LEU A 256 3.40 17.16 -14.90
CA LEU A 256 3.71 16.51 -13.63
C LEU A 256 4.76 17.30 -12.82
N LEU A 257 5.82 17.77 -13.48
CA LEU A 257 6.85 18.60 -12.84
C LEU A 257 6.30 19.96 -12.39
N ALA A 258 5.35 20.54 -13.13
CA ALA A 258 4.68 21.78 -12.72
C ALA A 258 3.81 21.54 -11.48
N MET A 259 3.00 20.48 -11.47
CA MET A 259 2.16 20.10 -10.33
C MET A 259 3.01 19.80 -9.07
N ALA A 260 4.15 19.15 -9.23
CA ALA A 260 5.07 18.90 -8.11
C ALA A 260 5.57 20.22 -7.49
N LYS A 261 5.87 21.23 -8.31
CA LYS A 261 6.36 22.54 -7.86
C LYS A 261 5.31 23.42 -7.19
N GLU A 262 4.02 23.14 -7.36
CA GLU A 262 2.94 23.93 -6.75
C GLU A 262 2.94 23.89 -5.21
N ASN A 263 3.63 22.94 -4.63
CA ASN A 263 3.72 22.73 -3.17
C ASN A 263 2.37 22.59 -2.46
N ARG A 264 1.39 22.02 -3.16
CA ARG A 264 0.08 21.67 -2.61
C ARG A 264 0.09 20.23 -2.10
N ILE A 265 0.33 20.04 -0.82
CA ILE A 265 0.39 18.73 -0.20
C ILE A 265 -1.04 18.21 0.06
N PRO A 266 -1.38 16.95 -0.29
CA PRO A 266 -0.49 15.88 -0.79
C PRO A 266 -0.31 15.86 -2.32
N ALA A 267 -1.06 16.64 -3.12
CA ALA A 267 -1.10 16.53 -4.57
C ALA A 267 0.29 16.68 -5.24
N SER A 268 1.14 17.58 -4.74
CA SER A 268 2.50 17.76 -5.27
C SER A 268 3.41 16.58 -4.99
N ILE A 269 3.24 15.89 -3.84
CA ILE A 269 3.96 14.62 -3.57
C ILE A 269 3.51 13.56 -4.56
N VAL A 270 2.20 13.43 -4.78
CA VAL A 270 1.64 12.47 -5.73
C VAL A 270 2.18 12.70 -7.13
N ALA A 271 2.20 13.96 -7.61
CA ALA A 271 2.74 14.30 -8.91
C ALA A 271 4.23 13.93 -9.05
N ALA A 272 5.03 14.20 -8.01
CA ALA A 272 6.45 13.84 -7.97
C ALA A 272 6.66 12.31 -8.02
N LEU A 273 5.87 11.55 -7.27
CA LEU A 273 5.95 10.09 -7.28
C LEU A 273 5.42 9.49 -8.59
N THR A 274 4.36 10.07 -9.16
CA THR A 274 3.81 9.67 -10.46
C THR A 274 4.84 9.88 -11.57
N HIS A 275 5.56 11.01 -11.55
CA HIS A 275 6.67 11.26 -12.46
C HIS A 275 7.75 10.18 -12.32
N ASP A 276 8.17 9.85 -11.10
CA ASP A 276 9.20 8.85 -10.87
C ASP A 276 8.77 7.44 -11.32
N ILE A 277 7.50 7.08 -11.13
CA ILE A 277 6.96 5.78 -11.55
C ILE A 277 6.80 5.68 -13.06
N PHE A 278 6.08 6.63 -13.68
CA PHE A 278 5.56 6.51 -15.05
C PHE A 278 6.36 7.29 -16.12
N ILE A 279 7.33 8.10 -15.70
CA ILE A 279 8.30 8.73 -16.61
C ILE A 279 9.67 8.09 -16.43
N ASN A 280 10.19 8.04 -15.18
CA ASN A 280 11.52 7.50 -14.91
C ASN A 280 11.55 5.97 -14.78
N GLY A 281 10.40 5.30 -14.54
CA GLY A 281 10.33 3.85 -14.43
C GLY A 281 10.97 3.28 -13.17
N CYS A 282 10.93 3.99 -12.03
CA CYS A 282 11.64 3.62 -10.80
C CYS A 282 11.28 2.23 -10.26
N GLN A 283 10.18 1.62 -10.70
CA GLN A 283 9.80 0.26 -10.31
C GLN A 283 10.46 -0.84 -11.15
N VAL A 284 10.98 -0.50 -12.34
CA VAL A 284 11.53 -1.46 -13.30
C VAL A 284 12.98 -1.20 -13.73
N ASN A 285 13.52 -0.03 -13.44
CA ASN A 285 14.81 0.43 -13.94
C ASN A 285 16.02 0.05 -13.06
N PHE A 286 15.87 -0.88 -12.13
CA PHE A 286 16.95 -1.32 -11.26
C PHE A 286 17.09 -2.84 -11.21
N SER A 287 18.30 -3.30 -10.86
CA SER A 287 18.58 -4.68 -10.53
C SER A 287 18.44 -4.92 -9.03
N MET A 288 17.94 -6.10 -8.66
CA MET A 288 17.85 -6.53 -7.26
C MET A 288 19.21 -7.02 -6.77
N ASP A 289 19.55 -6.64 -5.53
CA ASP A 289 20.71 -7.19 -4.82
C ASP A 289 20.30 -8.52 -4.18
N GLY A 290 20.76 -9.63 -4.73
CA GLY A 290 20.42 -10.97 -4.24
C GLY A 290 20.75 -11.23 -2.75
N CYS A 291 21.58 -10.38 -2.13
CA CYS A 291 21.85 -10.47 -0.69
C CYS A 291 20.81 -9.75 0.17
N LYS A 292 20.27 -8.63 -0.31
CA LYS A 292 19.34 -7.76 0.44
C LYS A 292 17.91 -7.88 -0.05
N ASP A 293 17.74 -8.02 -1.35
CA ASP A 293 16.45 -8.03 -2.02
C ASP A 293 15.93 -9.47 -2.18
N VAL A 294 14.63 -9.64 -2.01
CA VAL A 294 13.93 -10.91 -2.23
C VAL A 294 12.70 -10.64 -3.08
N GLU A 295 12.54 -11.40 -4.16
CA GLU A 295 11.31 -11.38 -4.94
C GLU A 295 10.30 -12.37 -4.32
N ILE A 296 9.09 -11.88 -4.01
CA ILE A 296 8.07 -12.68 -3.33
C ILE A 296 7.57 -13.85 -4.17
N THR A 297 7.52 -13.70 -5.50
CA THR A 297 7.12 -14.77 -6.42
C THR A 297 8.12 -15.93 -6.46
N CYS A 298 9.40 -15.64 -6.19
CA CYS A 298 10.43 -16.68 -6.06
C CYS A 298 10.30 -17.46 -4.75
N LEU A 299 9.79 -16.83 -3.67
CA LEU A 299 9.56 -17.51 -2.40
C LEU A 299 8.30 -18.39 -2.42
N TYR A 300 7.29 -17.99 -3.17
CA TYR A 300 5.98 -18.65 -3.23
C TYR A 300 5.53 -18.86 -4.67
N PRO A 301 6.25 -19.67 -5.48
CA PRO A 301 5.96 -19.86 -6.90
C PRO A 301 4.59 -20.49 -7.18
N ASP A 302 4.07 -21.25 -6.21
CA ASP A 302 2.78 -21.93 -6.32
C ASP A 302 1.57 -21.05 -5.96
N ILE A 303 1.81 -19.78 -5.58
CA ILE A 303 0.75 -18.87 -5.17
C ILE A 303 0.65 -17.73 -6.18
N SER A 304 -0.44 -17.73 -6.94
CA SER A 304 -0.69 -16.71 -7.94
C SER A 304 -1.08 -15.37 -7.32
N PHE A 305 -0.64 -14.31 -7.96
CA PHE A 305 -1.19 -12.98 -7.78
C PHE A 305 -2.47 -12.81 -8.59
N ARG A 306 -3.42 -12.09 -8.07
CA ARG A 306 -4.60 -11.66 -8.78
C ARG A 306 -4.20 -10.73 -9.92
N THR A 307 -4.65 -11.02 -11.12
CA THR A 307 -4.32 -10.22 -12.31
C THR A 307 -5.11 -8.90 -12.32
N ILE A 308 -4.59 -7.90 -13.04
CA ILE A 308 -5.32 -6.65 -13.31
C ILE A 308 -6.63 -6.95 -14.05
N ASP A 309 -6.62 -7.93 -14.96
CA ASP A 309 -7.82 -8.35 -15.69
C ASP A 309 -8.92 -8.80 -14.72
N GLU A 310 -8.59 -9.63 -13.73
CA GLU A 310 -9.51 -10.07 -12.69
C GLU A 310 -9.98 -8.91 -11.80
N CYS A 311 -9.10 -7.96 -11.45
CA CYS A 311 -9.49 -6.77 -10.71
C CYS A 311 -10.49 -5.90 -11.50
N PHE A 312 -10.27 -5.78 -12.81
CA PHE A 312 -11.16 -5.02 -13.69
C PHE A 312 -12.49 -5.70 -13.91
N ASN A 313 -12.58 -7.03 -13.82
CA ASN A 313 -13.87 -7.73 -13.84
C ASN A 313 -14.77 -7.32 -12.67
N ASP A 314 -14.21 -7.17 -11.46
CA ASP A 314 -15.00 -6.72 -10.31
C ASP A 314 -15.58 -5.32 -10.54
N TYR A 315 -14.75 -4.38 -11.00
CA TYR A 315 -15.21 -3.02 -11.30
C TYR A 315 -16.24 -2.99 -12.44
N ALA A 316 -16.09 -3.85 -13.45
CA ALA A 316 -17.04 -3.93 -14.54
C ALA A 316 -18.40 -4.52 -14.10
N ALA A 317 -18.37 -5.45 -13.14
CA ALA A 317 -19.60 -6.04 -12.57
C ALA A 317 -20.42 -5.02 -11.76
N ASP A 318 -19.76 -4.05 -11.14
CA ASP A 318 -20.42 -2.99 -10.38
C ASP A 318 -20.96 -1.84 -11.26
N LEU A 319 -20.66 -1.85 -12.58
CA LEU A 319 -21.22 -0.86 -13.48
C LEU A 319 -22.73 -1.11 -13.68
N PRO A 320 -23.56 -0.05 -13.73
CA PRO A 320 -24.98 -0.21 -14.01
C PRO A 320 -25.15 -0.93 -15.35
N LEU A 321 -25.86 -2.05 -15.34
CA LEU A 321 -26.19 -2.80 -16.54
C LEU A 321 -26.77 -1.83 -17.57
N LYS A 322 -26.20 -1.83 -18.78
CA LYS A 322 -26.74 -1.07 -19.92
C LYS A 322 -28.19 -1.48 -20.13
N GLN A 323 -29.15 -0.73 -19.58
CA GLN A 323 -30.47 -0.70 -20.11
C GLN A 323 -30.37 -0.06 -21.50
N GLY A 324 -30.76 -0.81 -22.54
CA GLY A 324 -30.76 -0.31 -23.90
C GLY A 324 -31.55 1.00 -23.96
N ASN A 325 -30.85 2.07 -24.28
CA ASN A 325 -31.17 3.36 -24.83
C ASN A 325 -30.48 4.49 -24.09
N GLU A 326 -29.73 5.26 -24.87
CA GLU A 326 -29.22 6.60 -24.66
C GLU A 326 -28.72 6.94 -23.24
N ILE A 327 -27.39 6.92 -23.10
CA ILE A 327 -26.71 7.50 -21.97
C ILE A 327 -26.86 9.02 -22.03
N THR A 328 -27.81 9.57 -21.28
CA THR A 328 -27.72 10.97 -20.89
C THR A 328 -26.51 11.11 -19.97
N SER A 329 -25.52 11.84 -20.45
CA SER A 329 -24.32 12.21 -19.69
C SER A 329 -24.72 12.73 -18.30
N PRO A 330 -24.21 12.13 -17.19
CA PRO A 330 -24.31 12.82 -15.91
C PRO A 330 -23.42 14.04 -15.99
N ASN A 331 -24.00 15.20 -15.77
CA ASN A 331 -23.36 16.50 -15.69
C ASN A 331 -22.06 16.47 -14.90
N SER A 332 -21.05 17.06 -15.49
CA SER A 332 -19.76 17.42 -14.93
C SER A 332 -19.75 17.63 -13.40
N MET A 333 -19.28 16.63 -12.67
CA MET A 333 -18.89 16.79 -11.27
C MET A 333 -17.40 17.16 -11.15
N VAL A 334 -16.91 18.02 -12.03
CA VAL A 334 -15.51 18.50 -11.96
C VAL A 334 -15.36 19.77 -11.10
N ASP A 335 -16.48 20.39 -10.68
CA ASP A 335 -16.43 21.71 -10.01
C ASP A 335 -16.80 21.74 -8.52
N ARG A 336 -16.76 20.60 -7.81
CA ARG A 336 -16.99 20.64 -6.35
C ARG A 336 -16.01 19.78 -5.56
N VAL A 337 -14.72 20.09 -5.62
CA VAL A 337 -13.83 19.84 -4.51
C VAL A 337 -13.57 21.15 -3.80
N SER A 338 -14.55 21.62 -3.05
CA SER A 338 -14.31 22.57 -1.98
C SER A 338 -13.67 21.80 -0.83
N ILE A 339 -12.35 21.85 -0.79
CA ILE A 339 -11.58 21.40 0.37
C ILE A 339 -11.79 22.46 1.46
N THR A 340 -12.66 22.20 2.40
CA THR A 340 -12.63 22.91 3.66
C THR A 340 -11.46 22.35 4.48
N PRO A 341 -10.51 23.18 4.93
CA PRO A 341 -9.48 22.75 5.84
C PRO A 341 -10.12 22.58 7.22
N THR A 342 -10.29 21.35 7.68
CA THR A 342 -10.52 21.12 9.10
C THR A 342 -9.17 21.25 9.78
N GLY A 343 -9.03 22.36 10.52
CA GLY A 343 -7.87 22.65 11.34
C GLY A 343 -7.77 21.73 12.56
N ALA A 344 -6.58 21.78 13.12
CA ALA A 344 -6.02 21.25 14.36
C ALA A 344 -5.87 19.75 14.49
#